data_6ba0d4f5c4064fc80cac74d6c2e6a065
#
_entry.id   6ba0d4f5c4064fc80cac74d6c2e6a065
#
_cell.length_a   1.000
_cell.length_b   1.000
_cell.length_c   1.000
_cell.angle_alpha   90.00
_cell.angle_beta   90.00
_cell.angle_gamma   90.00
#
_symmetry.space_group_name_H-M   'P 1'
#
loop_
_entity.id
_entity.type
_entity.pdbx_description
1 polymer ?
#
loop_
_entity_poly.entity_id
_entity_poly.type
_entity_poly.pdbx_seq_one_letter_code
_entity_poly.pdbx_strand_id
1 'polypeptide(L)'
;MVVDNKATITYVQLLKEDLVIMRLVPNDGLVPEYQAGQFITIGLPNPTEDNKIVRRAYSIASHPENRKYIELVIRWVRKPIPGRLTTQLFNAKVGDEISWIKPTGSALSINEKLPDGSKDERRIVCIGGGTGLAPFVSFAQHLHAVGDKREIIVLHGASYVDELSYKDLLTDLEYDSLDRGKDKWNFKYRASISRPQEWFNRSWGGQTGRVETFLRPKGGGFSPLEEQIGDKITKDNTIFYVCGWQGTIDGVMDFMKPRGFVTQHDKRADGSFEVKYESYG
;
A
#
# COMPACT_ATOMS: atom_id res chain seq x y z
N MET A 1 8.11 -26.02 14.20
CA MET A 1 6.85 -26.17 13.45
C MET A 1 6.19 -24.81 13.33
N VAL A 2 5.85 -24.36 12.12
CA VAL A 2 5.03 -23.15 11.95
C VAL A 2 3.63 -23.48 12.44
N VAL A 3 3.14 -22.77 13.45
CA VAL A 3 1.77 -22.93 13.93
C VAL A 3 0.83 -22.46 12.83
N ASP A 4 0.02 -23.35 12.31
CA ASP A 4 -0.94 -23.09 11.24
C ASP A 4 -2.26 -22.65 11.87
N ASN A 5 -2.40 -21.35 12.11
CA ASN A 5 -3.63 -20.78 12.65
C ASN A 5 -4.73 -20.78 11.57
N LYS A 6 -5.98 -20.76 12.00
CA LYS A 6 -7.15 -20.73 11.14
C LYS A 6 -7.92 -19.42 11.29
N ALA A 7 -8.45 -18.93 10.19
CA ALA A 7 -9.33 -17.78 10.14
C ALA A 7 -10.51 -18.05 9.20
N THR A 8 -11.62 -17.40 9.44
CA THR A 8 -12.80 -17.46 8.58
C THR A 8 -12.84 -16.23 7.69
N ILE A 9 -13.15 -16.42 6.41
CA ILE A 9 -13.43 -15.34 5.47
C ILE A 9 -14.81 -14.77 5.82
N THR A 10 -14.86 -13.51 6.26
CA THR A 10 -16.10 -12.88 6.73
C THR A 10 -16.67 -11.87 5.74
N TYR A 11 -15.88 -11.48 4.75
CA TYR A 11 -16.28 -10.50 3.73
C TYR A 11 -15.50 -10.73 2.44
N VAL A 12 -16.21 -10.64 1.30
CA VAL A 12 -15.64 -10.70 -0.05
C VAL A 12 -16.34 -9.66 -0.91
N GLN A 13 -15.59 -8.71 -1.45
CA GLN A 13 -16.08 -7.71 -2.38
C GLN A 13 -15.25 -7.75 -3.66
N LEU A 14 -15.84 -8.19 -4.75
CA LEU A 14 -15.25 -8.08 -6.08
C LEU A 14 -15.33 -6.62 -6.53
N LEU A 15 -14.16 -5.99 -6.72
CA LEU A 15 -14.04 -4.67 -7.34
C LEU A 15 -14.00 -4.81 -8.87
N LYS A 16 -13.38 -5.88 -9.33
CA LYS A 16 -13.25 -6.27 -10.73
C LYS A 16 -13.17 -7.80 -10.82
N GLU A 17 -13.31 -8.37 -12.02
CA GLU A 17 -13.22 -9.83 -12.23
C GLU A 17 -11.90 -10.47 -11.74
N ASP A 18 -10.86 -9.66 -11.51
CA ASP A 18 -9.53 -10.09 -11.06
C ASP A 18 -9.00 -9.27 -9.86
N LEU A 19 -9.87 -8.50 -9.19
CA LEU A 19 -9.51 -7.69 -8.03
C LEU A 19 -10.58 -7.81 -6.93
N VAL A 20 -10.17 -8.22 -5.73
CA VAL A 20 -11.06 -8.46 -4.60
C VAL A 20 -10.54 -7.82 -3.31
N ILE A 21 -11.44 -7.30 -2.48
CA ILE A 21 -11.20 -7.01 -1.07
C ILE A 21 -11.76 -8.17 -0.24
N MET A 22 -10.97 -8.68 0.70
CA MET A 22 -11.33 -9.81 1.55
C MET A 22 -11.03 -9.50 3.01
N ARG A 23 -11.95 -9.85 3.92
CA ARG A 23 -11.73 -9.76 5.36
C ARG A 23 -11.65 -11.13 5.99
N LEU A 24 -10.71 -11.27 6.91
CA LEU A 24 -10.42 -12.48 7.66
C LEU A 24 -10.58 -12.20 9.15
N VAL A 25 -11.26 -13.11 9.85
CA VAL A 25 -11.33 -13.09 11.32
C VAL A 25 -10.72 -14.39 11.82
N PRO A 26 -9.66 -14.32 12.68
CA PRO A 26 -9.10 -15.51 13.32
C PRO A 26 -10.19 -16.32 14.04
N ASN A 27 -10.11 -17.66 13.99
CA ASN A 27 -11.15 -18.52 14.55
C ASN A 27 -11.23 -18.46 16.10
N ASP A 28 -10.16 -18.00 16.76
CA ASP A 28 -10.15 -17.67 18.19
C ASP A 28 -10.76 -16.28 18.49
N GLY A 29 -11.19 -15.54 17.46
CA GLY A 29 -11.78 -14.21 17.54
C GLY A 29 -10.78 -13.08 17.82
N LEU A 30 -9.50 -13.37 17.92
CA LEU A 30 -8.47 -12.40 18.31
C LEU A 30 -7.62 -11.98 17.10
N VAL A 31 -7.87 -10.78 16.57
CA VAL A 31 -6.97 -10.17 15.60
C VAL A 31 -5.62 -9.91 16.29
N PRO A 32 -4.49 -10.48 15.81
CA PRO A 32 -3.19 -10.31 16.42
C PRO A 32 -2.74 -8.86 16.42
N GLU A 33 -1.81 -8.52 17.30
CA GLU A 33 -1.14 -7.22 17.22
C GLU A 33 -0.20 -7.19 16.03
N TYR A 34 -0.19 -6.08 15.33
CA TYR A 34 0.70 -5.81 14.20
C TYR A 34 0.96 -4.31 14.06
N GLN A 35 1.91 -3.95 13.23
CA GLN A 35 2.21 -2.56 12.89
C GLN A 35 1.70 -2.26 11.47
N ALA A 36 1.26 -1.03 11.24
CA ALA A 36 0.92 -0.58 9.89
C ALA A 36 2.10 -0.81 8.94
N GLY A 37 1.81 -1.31 7.73
CA GLY A 37 2.81 -1.72 6.74
C GLY A 37 3.29 -3.16 6.84
N GLN A 38 2.88 -3.93 7.83
CA GLN A 38 3.16 -5.36 7.90
C GLN A 38 2.29 -6.17 6.92
N PHE A 39 2.74 -7.40 6.65
CA PHE A 39 2.01 -8.38 5.87
C PHE A 39 1.63 -9.60 6.70
N ILE A 40 0.63 -10.34 6.24
CA ILE A 40 0.23 -11.64 6.75
C ILE A 40 0.46 -12.70 5.68
N THR A 41 0.89 -13.89 6.09
CA THR A 41 0.96 -15.02 5.18
C THR A 41 -0.32 -15.84 5.31
N ILE A 42 -1.06 -15.99 4.21
CA ILE A 42 -2.27 -16.81 4.15
C ILE A 42 -2.10 -17.97 3.20
N GLY A 43 -2.90 -19.03 3.36
CA GLY A 43 -2.80 -20.22 2.56
C GLY A 43 -4.10 -21.03 2.48
N LEU A 44 -4.30 -21.65 1.31
CA LEU A 44 -5.39 -22.57 1.03
C LEU A 44 -4.86 -23.89 0.45
N PRO A 45 -5.59 -25.00 0.62
CA PRO A 45 -5.29 -26.25 -0.06
C PRO A 45 -5.35 -26.06 -1.59
N ASN A 46 -4.39 -26.62 -2.30
CA ASN A 46 -4.44 -26.64 -3.74
C ASN A 46 -4.87 -28.03 -4.25
N PRO A 47 -6.07 -28.18 -4.81
CA PRO A 47 -6.59 -29.47 -5.28
C PRO A 47 -5.72 -30.14 -6.36
N THR A 48 -4.98 -29.35 -7.13
CA THR A 48 -4.09 -29.88 -8.19
C THR A 48 -2.75 -30.38 -7.67
N GLU A 49 -2.49 -30.27 -6.35
CA GLU A 49 -1.24 -30.63 -5.69
C GLU A 49 -1.49 -31.43 -4.41
N ASP A 50 -2.30 -32.47 -4.48
CA ASP A 50 -2.65 -33.34 -3.34
C ASP A 50 -3.13 -32.57 -2.10
N ASN A 51 -3.86 -31.49 -2.31
CA ASN A 51 -4.34 -30.57 -1.25
C ASN A 51 -3.23 -29.97 -0.39
N LYS A 52 -2.00 -29.88 -0.87
CA LYS A 52 -0.94 -29.16 -0.15
C LYS A 52 -1.31 -27.70 -0.01
N ILE A 53 -1.08 -27.14 1.19
CA ILE A 53 -1.36 -25.74 1.45
C ILE A 53 -0.33 -24.87 0.71
N VAL A 54 -0.81 -24.05 -0.22
CA VAL A 54 -0.01 -23.04 -0.89
C VAL A 54 -0.15 -21.74 -0.15
N ARG A 55 0.96 -21.13 0.25
CA ARG A 55 1.01 -19.90 1.04
C ARG A 55 1.61 -18.74 0.27
N ARG A 56 1.10 -17.53 0.51
CA ARG A 56 1.68 -16.27 0.02
C ARG A 56 1.49 -15.17 1.06
N ALA A 57 2.43 -14.22 1.06
CA ALA A 57 2.36 -12.99 1.84
C ALA A 57 1.44 -11.98 1.16
N TYR A 58 0.65 -11.27 1.97
CA TYR A 58 -0.20 -10.16 1.54
C TYR A 58 -0.08 -9.02 2.54
N SER A 59 0.22 -7.83 2.05
CA SER A 59 0.22 -6.62 2.88
C SER A 59 -1.16 -6.38 3.48
N ILE A 60 -1.21 -6.04 4.76
CA ILE A 60 -2.45 -5.79 5.49
C ILE A 60 -2.95 -4.38 5.14
N ALA A 61 -4.20 -4.27 4.71
CA ALA A 61 -4.86 -3.01 4.38
C ALA A 61 -5.61 -2.40 5.56
N SER A 62 -6.13 -3.21 6.49
CA SER A 62 -6.68 -2.70 7.75
C SER A 62 -5.59 -2.08 8.63
N HIS A 63 -5.97 -1.16 9.53
CA HIS A 63 -5.03 -0.54 10.46
C HIS A 63 -4.95 -1.30 11.80
N PRO A 64 -3.85 -1.18 12.55
CA PRO A 64 -3.64 -1.96 13.79
C PRO A 64 -4.70 -1.74 14.87
N GLU A 65 -5.33 -0.58 14.91
CA GLU A 65 -6.40 -0.24 15.86
C GLU A 65 -7.71 -0.97 15.55
N ASN A 66 -7.86 -1.47 14.31
CA ASN A 66 -9.00 -2.31 13.96
C ASN A 66 -8.78 -3.75 14.47
N ARG A 67 -9.37 -4.05 15.61
CA ARG A 67 -9.30 -5.38 16.25
C ARG A 67 -10.42 -6.35 15.80
N LYS A 68 -11.18 -6.00 14.76
CA LYS A 68 -12.35 -6.79 14.33
C LYS A 68 -12.02 -7.79 13.22
N TYR A 69 -11.13 -7.41 12.30
CA TYR A 69 -10.75 -8.23 11.14
C TYR A 69 -9.40 -7.79 10.57
N ILE A 70 -8.78 -8.66 9.80
CA ILE A 70 -7.69 -8.34 8.90
C ILE A 70 -8.25 -8.17 7.50
N GLU A 71 -7.92 -7.08 6.82
CA GLU A 71 -8.37 -6.80 5.47
C GLU A 71 -7.23 -6.84 4.47
N LEU A 72 -7.50 -7.47 3.33
CA LEU A 72 -6.54 -7.67 2.24
C LEU A 72 -7.16 -7.20 0.92
N VAL A 73 -6.34 -6.66 0.04
CA VAL A 73 -6.69 -6.47 -1.38
C VAL A 73 -5.85 -7.40 -2.23
N ILE A 74 -6.50 -8.19 -3.06
CA ILE A 74 -5.87 -9.30 -3.75
C ILE A 74 -6.15 -9.22 -5.25
N ARG A 75 -5.10 -9.29 -6.07
CA ARG A 75 -5.18 -9.40 -7.52
C ARG A 75 -5.06 -10.87 -7.94
N TRP A 76 -5.96 -11.34 -8.79
CA TRP A 76 -5.83 -12.65 -9.41
C TRP A 76 -4.78 -12.62 -10.51
N VAL A 77 -3.71 -13.36 -10.32
CA VAL A 77 -2.70 -13.61 -11.35
C VAL A 77 -3.24 -14.68 -12.30
N ARG A 78 -3.53 -14.30 -13.55
CA ARG A 78 -4.09 -15.19 -14.58
C ARG A 78 -3.07 -15.65 -15.61
N LYS A 79 -2.07 -14.81 -15.92
CA LYS A 79 -1.09 -15.04 -16.99
C LYS A 79 0.33 -14.83 -16.48
N PRO A 80 1.33 -15.50 -17.05
CA PRO A 80 1.25 -16.52 -18.10
C PRO A 80 0.65 -17.84 -17.61
N ILE A 81 0.73 -18.13 -16.30
CA ILE A 81 0.16 -19.30 -15.62
C ILE A 81 -0.71 -18.80 -14.47
N PRO A 82 -1.92 -19.35 -14.26
CA PRO A 82 -2.77 -18.96 -13.14
C PRO A 82 -2.05 -19.14 -11.80
N GLY A 83 -2.15 -18.12 -10.95
CA GLY A 83 -1.52 -18.15 -9.63
C GLY A 83 -2.14 -19.23 -8.75
N ARG A 84 -1.30 -20.08 -8.17
CA ARG A 84 -1.73 -21.28 -7.41
C ARG A 84 -2.65 -20.93 -6.24
N LEU A 85 -2.29 -19.91 -5.43
CA LEU A 85 -3.12 -19.47 -4.31
C LEU A 85 -4.22 -18.50 -4.75
N THR A 86 -3.93 -17.52 -5.60
CA THR A 86 -4.90 -16.51 -6.00
C THR A 86 -6.11 -17.13 -6.71
N THR A 87 -5.92 -18.22 -7.47
CA THR A 87 -7.03 -18.98 -8.07
C THR A 87 -7.96 -19.56 -6.99
N GLN A 88 -7.41 -20.11 -5.90
CA GLN A 88 -8.21 -20.64 -4.78
C GLN A 88 -8.92 -19.52 -4.03
N LEU A 89 -8.26 -18.39 -3.82
CA LEU A 89 -8.85 -17.23 -3.14
C LEU A 89 -10.04 -16.64 -3.92
N PHE A 90 -9.97 -16.62 -5.25
CA PHE A 90 -11.09 -16.15 -6.09
C PHE A 90 -12.27 -17.13 -6.19
N ASN A 91 -12.05 -18.39 -5.82
CA ASN A 91 -13.12 -19.39 -5.67
C ASN A 91 -13.68 -19.44 -4.24
N ALA A 92 -13.00 -18.84 -3.28
CA ALA A 92 -13.38 -18.85 -1.88
C ALA A 92 -14.60 -17.94 -1.61
N LYS A 93 -15.39 -18.31 -0.60
CA LYS A 93 -16.63 -17.63 -0.21
C LYS A 93 -16.60 -17.20 1.25
N VAL A 94 -17.50 -16.32 1.62
CA VAL A 94 -17.78 -16.01 3.02
C VAL A 94 -18.16 -17.30 3.76
N GLY A 95 -17.53 -17.53 4.90
CA GLY A 95 -17.66 -18.75 5.70
C GLY A 95 -16.54 -19.79 5.46
N ASP A 96 -15.79 -19.68 4.36
CA ASP A 96 -14.67 -20.59 4.13
C ASP A 96 -13.51 -20.32 5.10
N GLU A 97 -12.81 -21.41 5.46
CA GLU A 97 -11.66 -21.37 6.35
C GLU A 97 -10.37 -21.21 5.56
N ILE A 98 -9.47 -20.36 6.06
CA ILE A 98 -8.15 -20.12 5.51
C ILE A 98 -7.06 -20.30 6.59
N SER A 99 -5.92 -20.85 6.22
CA SER A 99 -4.78 -20.90 7.12
C SER A 99 -4.00 -19.58 7.09
N TRP A 100 -3.42 -19.19 8.25
CA TRP A 100 -2.63 -17.98 8.33
C TRP A 100 -1.47 -18.09 9.32
N ILE A 101 -0.46 -17.26 9.10
CA ILE A 101 0.71 -17.11 9.97
C ILE A 101 0.73 -15.66 10.45
N LYS A 102 1.13 -15.44 11.70
CA LYS A 102 1.15 -14.13 12.35
C LYS A 102 1.76 -13.03 11.45
N PRO A 103 1.21 -11.80 11.50
CA PRO A 103 1.77 -10.66 10.81
C PRO A 103 3.26 -10.47 11.10
N THR A 104 3.99 -10.07 10.08
CA THR A 104 5.44 -9.83 10.14
C THR A 104 5.85 -8.82 9.07
N GLY A 105 7.14 -8.50 9.02
CA GLY A 105 7.72 -7.55 8.07
C GLY A 105 8.08 -6.22 8.73
N SER A 106 9.19 -5.64 8.29
CA SER A 106 9.67 -4.34 8.78
C SER A 106 10.07 -3.40 7.64
N ALA A 107 10.01 -3.89 6.40
CA ALA A 107 10.43 -3.12 5.22
C ALA A 107 9.67 -1.78 5.12
N LEU A 108 8.36 -1.82 5.37
CA LEU A 108 7.49 -0.65 5.32
C LEU A 108 7.04 -0.15 6.71
N SER A 109 7.76 -0.47 7.80
CA SER A 109 7.45 0.15 9.10
C SER A 109 7.62 1.67 9.03
N ILE A 110 6.69 2.42 9.66
CA ILE A 110 6.74 3.88 9.73
C ILE A 110 8.00 4.31 10.46
N ASN A 111 8.73 5.27 9.89
CA ASN A 111 9.93 5.83 10.51
C ASN A 111 9.51 6.91 11.52
N GLU A 112 9.82 6.69 12.77
CA GLU A 112 9.46 7.62 13.86
C GLU A 112 10.64 8.46 14.32
N LYS A 113 11.87 7.99 14.07
CA LYS A 113 13.10 8.64 14.55
C LYS A 113 14.15 8.73 13.43
N LEU A 114 14.88 9.80 13.45
CA LEU A 114 16.10 9.99 12.68
C LEU A 114 17.28 9.23 13.32
N PRO A 115 18.42 9.07 12.62
CA PRO A 115 19.59 8.35 13.15
C PRO A 115 20.15 8.95 14.45
N ASP A 116 20.01 10.24 14.66
CA ASP A 116 20.42 10.95 15.88
C ASP A 116 19.46 10.75 17.07
N GLY A 117 18.36 10.00 16.87
CA GLY A 117 17.35 9.72 17.87
C GLY A 117 16.23 10.77 17.97
N SER A 118 16.34 11.88 17.25
CA SER A 118 15.27 12.89 17.18
C SER A 118 14.05 12.34 16.45
N LYS A 119 12.88 12.94 16.70
CA LYS A 119 11.63 12.57 16.03
C LYS A 119 11.73 12.88 14.54
N ASP A 120 11.27 11.95 13.71
CA ASP A 120 11.18 12.18 12.26
C ASP A 120 9.91 12.95 11.93
N GLU A 121 10.05 14.25 11.69
CA GLU A 121 8.96 15.17 11.33
C GLU A 121 8.82 15.33 9.79
N ARG A 122 9.56 14.58 9.01
CA ARG A 122 9.50 14.66 7.56
C ARG A 122 8.10 14.29 7.05
N ARG A 123 7.69 14.94 5.97
CA ARG A 123 6.52 14.58 5.17
C ARG A 123 6.59 13.11 4.76
N ILE A 124 5.47 12.40 4.86
CA ILE A 124 5.33 11.00 4.45
C ILE A 124 4.70 10.96 3.05
N VAL A 125 5.42 10.43 2.08
CA VAL A 125 4.89 10.19 0.73
C VAL A 125 4.84 8.69 0.48
N CYS A 126 3.63 8.16 0.34
CA CYS A 126 3.36 6.75 0.05
C CYS A 126 3.04 6.58 -1.44
N ILE A 127 3.73 5.68 -2.13
CA ILE A 127 3.57 5.42 -3.56
C ILE A 127 3.17 3.97 -3.76
N GLY A 128 1.89 3.72 -4.08
CA GLY A 128 1.32 2.39 -4.29
C GLY A 128 1.01 2.12 -5.76
N GLY A 129 1.55 1.03 -6.32
CA GLY A 129 1.19 0.53 -7.65
C GLY A 129 0.21 -0.64 -7.56
N GLY A 130 -1.04 -0.47 -8.09
CA GLY A 130 -2.07 -1.50 -8.01
C GLY A 130 -2.38 -1.92 -6.57
N THR A 131 -2.30 -3.22 -6.26
CA THR A 131 -2.50 -3.74 -4.89
C THR A 131 -1.40 -3.33 -3.90
N GLY A 132 -0.29 -2.73 -4.37
CA GLY A 132 0.73 -2.09 -3.54
C GLY A 132 0.23 -0.89 -2.75
N LEU A 133 -1.00 -0.50 -2.97
CA LEU A 133 -1.67 0.47 -2.11
C LEU A 133 -1.96 -0.08 -0.71
N ALA A 134 -2.14 -1.39 -0.53
CA ALA A 134 -2.61 -2.01 0.72
C ALA A 134 -1.89 -1.51 1.99
N PRO A 135 -0.55 -1.54 2.10
CA PRO A 135 0.14 -1.07 3.30
C PRO A 135 -0.10 0.41 3.57
N PHE A 136 -0.37 1.21 2.54
CA PHE A 136 -0.58 2.65 2.66
C PHE A 136 -2.01 3.02 3.04
N VAL A 137 -2.97 2.15 2.77
CA VAL A 137 -4.32 2.23 3.35
C VAL A 137 -4.24 2.01 4.86
N SER A 138 -3.46 1.02 5.30
CA SER A 138 -3.17 0.78 6.72
C SER A 138 -2.46 1.99 7.36
N PHE A 139 -1.46 2.58 6.69
CA PHE A 139 -0.76 3.79 7.14
C PHE A 139 -1.72 4.96 7.34
N ALA A 140 -2.52 5.28 6.32
CA ALA A 140 -3.42 6.43 6.36
C ALA A 140 -4.41 6.33 7.53
N GLN A 141 -5.03 5.16 7.71
CA GLN A 141 -5.97 4.93 8.80
C GLN A 141 -5.28 4.95 10.18
N HIS A 142 -4.10 4.30 10.30
CA HIS A 142 -3.33 4.30 11.54
C HIS A 142 -2.91 5.70 11.96
N LEU A 143 -2.25 6.45 11.05
CA LEU A 143 -1.76 7.80 11.33
C LEU A 143 -2.91 8.77 11.66
N HIS A 144 -4.07 8.58 11.03
CA HIS A 144 -5.29 9.30 11.38
C HIS A 144 -5.76 8.96 12.80
N ALA A 145 -5.80 7.66 13.15
CA ALA A 145 -6.28 7.19 14.45
C ALA A 145 -5.40 7.66 15.62
N VAL A 146 -4.07 7.72 15.40
CA VAL A 146 -3.12 8.18 16.43
C VAL A 146 -2.92 9.70 16.43
N GLY A 147 -3.53 10.43 15.49
CA GLY A 147 -3.44 11.89 15.39
C GLY A 147 -2.05 12.38 14.96
N ASP A 148 -1.38 11.68 14.04
CA ASP A 148 -0.10 12.14 13.49
C ASP A 148 -0.29 13.46 12.73
N LYS A 149 0.61 14.41 12.96
CA LYS A 149 0.50 15.77 12.41
C LYS A 149 1.37 16.03 11.19
N ARG A 150 2.19 15.05 10.79
CA ARG A 150 3.00 15.16 9.56
C ARG A 150 2.10 15.28 8.34
N GLU A 151 2.58 15.93 7.30
CA GLU A 151 1.90 15.90 6.02
C GLU A 151 2.03 14.50 5.40
N ILE A 152 0.90 13.87 5.09
CA ILE A 152 0.82 12.51 4.56
C ILE A 152 0.18 12.58 3.17
N ILE A 153 0.86 12.03 2.18
CA ILE A 153 0.40 12.00 0.80
C ILE A 153 0.42 10.58 0.29
N VAL A 154 -0.72 10.09 -0.16
CA VAL A 154 -0.83 8.77 -0.80
C VAL A 154 -1.01 8.95 -2.29
N LEU A 155 -0.06 8.43 -3.07
CA LEU A 155 -0.08 8.36 -4.53
C LEU A 155 -0.45 6.93 -4.95
N HIS A 156 -1.53 6.79 -5.71
CA HIS A 156 -2.02 5.50 -6.16
C HIS A 156 -1.99 5.40 -7.69
N GLY A 157 -1.26 4.45 -8.22
CA GLY A 157 -1.24 4.14 -9.65
C GLY A 157 -2.04 2.90 -9.99
N ALA A 158 -2.93 2.99 -10.98
CA ALA A 158 -3.68 1.86 -11.52
C ALA A 158 -3.67 1.87 -13.05
N SER A 159 -4.13 0.78 -13.69
CA SER A 159 -4.34 0.76 -15.13
C SER A 159 -5.72 1.34 -15.49
N TYR A 160 -6.72 1.08 -14.67
CA TYR A 160 -8.12 1.45 -14.91
C TYR A 160 -8.73 2.10 -13.66
N VAL A 161 -9.77 2.91 -13.88
CA VAL A 161 -10.49 3.62 -12.80
C VAL A 161 -11.12 2.64 -11.81
N ASP A 162 -11.65 1.51 -12.30
CA ASP A 162 -12.27 0.45 -11.49
C ASP A 162 -11.25 -0.39 -10.68
N GLU A 163 -9.95 -0.15 -10.87
CA GLU A 163 -8.86 -0.75 -10.08
C GLU A 163 -8.39 0.16 -8.93
N LEU A 164 -8.94 1.36 -8.80
CA LEU A 164 -8.63 2.28 -7.70
C LEU A 164 -9.33 1.83 -6.41
N SER A 165 -8.85 0.71 -5.85
CA SER A 165 -9.31 0.22 -4.55
C SER A 165 -9.14 1.30 -3.48
N TYR A 166 -10.06 1.34 -2.51
CA TYR A 166 -10.04 2.30 -1.38
C TYR A 166 -10.07 3.79 -1.77
N LYS A 167 -10.38 4.13 -3.03
CA LYS A 167 -10.45 5.53 -3.47
C LYS A 167 -11.38 6.36 -2.58
N ASP A 168 -12.57 5.86 -2.29
CA ASP A 168 -13.56 6.60 -1.50
C ASP A 168 -13.07 6.79 -0.07
N LEU A 169 -12.56 5.74 0.60
CA LEU A 169 -11.99 5.82 1.94
C LEU A 169 -10.85 6.86 2.02
N LEU A 170 -9.93 6.85 1.06
CA LEU A 170 -8.80 7.79 1.05
C LEU A 170 -9.25 9.21 0.71
N THR A 171 -10.30 9.36 -0.10
CA THR A 171 -10.93 10.66 -0.37
C THR A 171 -11.63 11.21 0.87
N ASP A 172 -12.33 10.35 1.63
CA ASP A 172 -12.98 10.74 2.90
C ASP A 172 -11.95 11.20 3.94
N LEU A 173 -10.80 10.54 4.03
CA LEU A 173 -9.70 10.99 4.89
C LEU A 173 -9.13 12.35 4.46
N GLU A 174 -9.11 12.66 3.16
CA GLU A 174 -8.70 13.98 2.67
C GLU A 174 -9.77 15.04 2.99
N TYR A 175 -11.05 14.74 2.86
CA TYR A 175 -12.11 15.65 3.27
C TYR A 175 -12.05 15.94 4.79
N ASP A 176 -11.82 14.91 5.60
CA ASP A 176 -11.63 15.11 7.04
C ASP A 176 -10.41 16.03 7.36
N SER A 177 -9.36 15.96 6.54
CA SER A 177 -8.21 16.89 6.64
C SER A 177 -8.59 18.33 6.31
N LEU A 178 -9.48 18.56 5.37
CA LEU A 178 -9.97 19.90 5.04
C LEU A 178 -10.87 20.45 6.14
N ASP A 179 -11.71 19.61 6.73
CA ASP A 179 -12.66 20.00 7.77
C ASP A 179 -11.98 20.28 9.11
N ARG A 180 -11.02 19.46 9.54
CA ARG A 180 -10.30 19.60 10.82
C ARG A 180 -9.21 20.67 10.81
N GLY A 181 -8.63 20.94 9.63
CA GLY A 181 -7.46 21.78 9.47
C GLY A 181 -6.13 21.00 9.56
N LYS A 182 -5.15 21.47 8.82
CA LYS A 182 -3.85 20.81 8.62
C LYS A 182 -3.00 20.68 9.90
N ASP A 183 -3.26 21.46 10.90
CA ASP A 183 -2.62 21.40 12.23
C ASP A 183 -3.08 20.20 13.07
N LYS A 184 -4.22 19.61 12.72
CA LYS A 184 -4.80 18.41 13.37
C LYS A 184 -4.65 17.16 12.54
N TRP A 185 -4.88 17.26 11.23
CA TRP A 185 -4.76 16.19 10.26
C TRP A 185 -4.40 16.77 8.90
N ASN A 186 -3.28 16.36 8.30
CA ASN A 186 -2.79 16.87 7.01
C ASN A 186 -2.59 15.71 6.03
N PHE A 187 -3.63 15.41 5.26
CA PHE A 187 -3.67 14.26 4.37
C PHE A 187 -4.07 14.66 2.96
N LYS A 188 -3.46 14.02 1.96
CA LYS A 188 -3.79 14.16 0.54
C LYS A 188 -3.78 12.79 -0.14
N TYR A 189 -4.75 12.55 -0.99
CA TYR A 189 -4.82 11.38 -1.87
C TYR A 189 -4.80 11.79 -3.33
N ARG A 190 -3.94 11.18 -4.12
CA ARG A 190 -3.86 11.41 -5.58
C ARG A 190 -3.72 10.09 -6.31
N ALA A 191 -4.49 9.94 -7.40
CA ALA A 191 -4.45 8.76 -8.24
C ALA A 191 -4.02 9.08 -9.66
N SER A 192 -3.40 8.09 -10.33
CA SER A 192 -3.06 8.14 -11.74
C SER A 192 -3.50 6.88 -12.46
N ILE A 193 -3.89 7.03 -13.73
CA ILE A 193 -4.32 5.94 -14.60
C ILE A 193 -3.33 5.81 -15.75
N SER A 194 -2.74 4.61 -15.90
CA SER A 194 -1.69 4.37 -16.90
C SER A 194 -2.21 4.07 -18.31
N ARG A 195 -3.51 3.83 -18.49
CA ARG A 195 -4.16 3.55 -19.77
C ARG A 195 -5.29 4.53 -20.09
N PRO A 196 -5.02 5.84 -20.16
CA PRO A 196 -6.07 6.86 -20.32
C PRO A 196 -6.84 6.75 -21.64
N GLN A 197 -6.25 6.11 -22.67
CA GLN A 197 -6.86 5.96 -23.98
C GLN A 197 -7.90 4.82 -24.06
N GLU A 198 -7.90 3.92 -23.07
CA GLU A 198 -8.89 2.84 -23.00
C GLU A 198 -10.27 3.42 -22.71
N TRP A 199 -11.28 2.92 -23.42
CA TRP A 199 -12.63 3.50 -23.34
C TRP A 199 -13.21 3.48 -21.92
N PHE A 200 -12.87 2.53 -21.09
CA PHE A 200 -13.25 2.45 -19.67
C PHE A 200 -12.73 3.63 -18.85
N ASN A 201 -11.64 4.25 -19.29
CA ASN A 201 -10.98 5.36 -18.59
C ASN A 201 -11.33 6.74 -19.15
N ARG A 202 -12.17 6.84 -20.17
CA ARG A 202 -12.47 8.11 -20.87
C ARG A 202 -13.09 9.20 -19.99
N SER A 203 -13.71 8.83 -18.87
CA SER A 203 -14.26 9.77 -17.88
C SER A 203 -13.23 10.21 -16.83
N TRP A 204 -11.98 9.70 -16.91
CA TRP A 204 -10.94 10.05 -15.98
C TRP A 204 -10.39 11.45 -16.24
N GLY A 205 -10.57 12.38 -15.28
CA GLY A 205 -10.06 13.75 -15.34
C GLY A 205 -8.81 14.01 -14.49
N GLY A 206 -8.26 12.96 -13.84
CA GLY A 206 -7.08 13.08 -12.98
C GLY A 206 -5.75 12.89 -13.71
N GLN A 207 -4.68 12.68 -12.95
CA GLN A 207 -3.33 12.43 -13.48
C GLN A 207 -3.32 11.18 -14.38
N THR A 208 -2.60 11.27 -15.50
CA THR A 208 -2.41 10.14 -16.43
C THR A 208 -0.95 9.70 -16.45
N GLY A 209 -0.76 8.42 -16.77
CA GLY A 209 0.54 7.76 -16.76
C GLY A 209 0.71 6.88 -15.52
N ARG A 210 1.89 6.30 -15.36
CA ARG A 210 2.23 5.50 -14.19
C ARG A 210 2.41 6.42 -12.98
N VAL A 211 2.34 5.85 -11.77
CA VAL A 211 2.36 6.62 -10.52
C VAL A 211 3.63 7.49 -10.35
N GLU A 212 4.77 7.05 -10.85
CA GLU A 212 6.02 7.83 -10.83
C GLU A 212 5.96 9.13 -11.64
N THR A 213 4.96 9.31 -12.49
CA THR A 213 4.75 10.59 -13.23
C THR A 213 4.44 11.75 -12.29
N PHE A 214 3.95 11.50 -11.08
CA PHE A 214 3.79 12.54 -10.06
C PHE A 214 5.12 13.17 -9.63
N LEU A 215 6.22 12.45 -9.77
CA LEU A 215 7.55 12.89 -9.36
C LEU A 215 8.29 13.67 -10.47
N ARG A 216 7.86 13.53 -11.72
CA ARG A 216 8.59 14.05 -12.89
C ARG A 216 8.20 15.48 -13.21
N PRO A 217 9.11 16.47 -13.08
CA PRO A 217 8.83 17.84 -13.47
C PRO A 217 8.46 17.96 -14.96
N LYS A 218 7.52 18.82 -15.25
CA LYS A 218 7.19 19.24 -16.61
C LYS A 218 7.91 20.56 -16.89
N GLY A 219 8.84 20.58 -17.86
CA GLY A 219 9.49 21.83 -18.30
C GLY A 219 10.44 22.49 -17.30
N GLY A 220 11.06 21.70 -16.39
CA GLY A 220 12.09 22.20 -15.45
C GLY A 220 11.55 22.90 -14.19
N GLY A 221 10.24 22.95 -14.02
CA GLY A 221 9.57 23.51 -12.84
C GLY A 221 9.40 22.53 -11.67
N PHE A 222 8.28 22.67 -10.97
CA PHE A 222 7.82 21.72 -9.98
C PHE A 222 7.31 20.44 -10.65
N SER A 223 7.49 19.30 -9.98
CA SER A 223 6.76 18.09 -10.34
C SER A 223 5.28 18.22 -9.94
N PRO A 224 4.36 17.40 -10.51
CA PRO A 224 2.97 17.43 -10.09
C PRO A 224 2.78 17.22 -8.58
N LEU A 225 3.66 16.45 -7.94
CA LEU A 225 3.63 16.29 -6.49
C LEU A 225 4.09 17.56 -5.77
N GLU A 226 5.19 18.19 -6.20
CA GLU A 226 5.68 19.44 -5.62
C GLU A 226 4.68 20.59 -5.77
N GLU A 227 3.95 20.65 -6.90
CA GLU A 227 2.83 21.60 -7.09
C GLU A 227 1.72 21.40 -6.04
N GLN A 228 1.38 20.14 -5.73
CA GLN A 228 0.38 19.79 -4.74
C GLN A 228 0.81 20.15 -3.31
N ILE A 229 2.09 20.03 -3.03
CA ILE A 229 2.71 20.33 -1.72
C ILE A 229 2.88 21.85 -1.58
N GLY A 230 3.20 22.55 -2.68
CA GLY A 230 3.62 23.94 -2.68
C GLY A 230 5.07 24.15 -2.26
N ASP A 231 5.89 23.09 -2.29
CA ASP A 231 7.26 23.08 -1.82
C ASP A 231 8.11 22.06 -2.59
N LYS A 232 9.43 22.27 -2.62
CA LYS A 232 10.39 21.31 -3.19
C LYS A 232 10.59 20.10 -2.30
N ILE A 233 10.68 18.94 -2.93
CA ILE A 233 11.03 17.69 -2.27
C ILE A 233 12.53 17.64 -2.05
N THR A 234 12.95 17.50 -0.79
CA THR A 234 14.34 17.38 -0.38
C THR A 234 14.52 16.16 0.54
N LYS A 235 15.77 15.77 0.76
CA LYS A 235 16.14 14.69 1.67
C LYS A 235 15.79 15.00 3.13
N ASP A 236 15.75 16.28 3.47
CA ASP A 236 15.54 16.74 4.85
C ASP A 236 14.05 16.91 5.20
N ASN A 237 13.19 17.06 4.17
CA ASN A 237 11.76 17.32 4.40
C ASN A 237 10.81 16.20 4.01
N THR A 238 11.29 15.11 3.37
CA THR A 238 10.41 14.06 2.86
C THR A 238 11.00 12.67 3.01
N ILE A 239 10.19 11.72 3.49
CA ILE A 239 10.47 10.29 3.46
C ILE A 239 9.45 9.59 2.54
N PHE A 240 9.93 8.64 1.72
CA PHE A 240 9.12 7.90 0.76
C PHE A 240 8.92 6.45 1.19
N TYR A 241 7.71 5.96 0.99
CA TYR A 241 7.35 4.56 1.11
C TYR A 241 6.79 4.08 -0.23
N VAL A 242 7.38 3.06 -0.81
CA VAL A 242 7.03 2.58 -2.16
C VAL A 242 6.67 1.11 -2.11
N CYS A 243 5.53 0.74 -2.66
CA CYS A 243 5.10 -0.64 -2.75
C CYS A 243 4.43 -0.94 -4.09
N GLY A 244 4.80 -2.09 -4.67
CA GLY A 244 4.27 -2.50 -5.97
C GLY A 244 5.19 -3.49 -6.69
N TRP A 245 4.95 -3.67 -7.99
CA TRP A 245 5.83 -4.43 -8.84
C TRP A 245 7.21 -3.78 -8.99
N GLN A 246 8.23 -4.57 -9.30
CA GLN A 246 9.60 -4.08 -9.48
C GLN A 246 9.66 -2.84 -10.39
N GLY A 247 8.93 -2.82 -11.50
CA GLY A 247 8.89 -1.67 -12.40
C GLY A 247 8.31 -0.38 -11.80
N THR A 248 7.52 -0.45 -10.71
CA THR A 248 7.10 0.74 -9.95
C THR A 248 8.25 1.24 -9.09
N ILE A 249 8.95 0.33 -8.42
CA ILE A 249 10.12 0.66 -7.60
C ILE A 249 11.20 1.30 -8.48
N ASP A 250 11.53 0.66 -9.60
CA ASP A 250 12.54 1.16 -10.55
C ASP A 250 12.19 2.55 -11.07
N GLY A 251 10.94 2.76 -11.51
CA GLY A 251 10.49 4.06 -12.00
C GLY A 251 10.55 5.20 -10.98
N VAL A 252 10.33 4.89 -9.69
CA VAL A 252 10.51 5.83 -8.58
C VAL A 252 12.00 6.07 -8.34
N MET A 253 12.82 5.01 -8.30
CA MET A 253 14.26 5.12 -8.02
C MET A 253 15.03 5.83 -9.15
N ASP A 254 14.61 5.69 -10.40
CA ASP A 254 15.16 6.43 -11.54
C ASP A 254 15.04 7.96 -11.37
N PHE A 255 14.00 8.40 -10.65
CA PHE A 255 13.83 9.80 -10.29
C PHE A 255 14.62 10.19 -9.03
N MET A 256 14.65 9.31 -8.02
CA MET A 256 15.19 9.60 -6.69
C MET A 256 16.74 9.55 -6.64
N LYS A 257 17.35 8.49 -7.22
CA LYS A 257 18.80 8.28 -7.17
C LYS A 257 19.61 9.47 -7.71
N PRO A 258 19.29 10.07 -8.88
CA PRO A 258 20.04 11.23 -9.39
C PRO A 258 19.95 12.46 -8.48
N ARG A 259 18.96 12.52 -7.58
CA ARG A 259 18.77 13.58 -6.58
C ARG A 259 19.46 13.29 -5.25
N GLY A 260 20.20 12.18 -5.17
CA GLY A 260 20.94 11.77 -3.99
C GLY A 260 20.11 11.16 -2.89
N PHE A 261 18.87 10.73 -3.18
CA PHE A 261 18.08 9.93 -2.26
C PHE A 261 18.61 8.50 -2.21
N VAL A 262 18.66 7.91 -1.02
CA VAL A 262 19.10 6.54 -0.81
C VAL A 262 18.02 5.70 -0.13
N THR A 263 18.11 4.39 -0.30
CA THR A 263 17.13 3.44 0.23
C THR A 263 17.51 2.95 1.62
N GLN A 264 16.56 2.30 2.31
CA GLN A 264 16.86 1.59 3.57
C GLN A 264 17.93 0.50 3.44
N HIS A 265 18.26 0.07 2.23
CA HIS A 265 19.28 -0.94 1.96
C HIS A 265 20.66 -0.33 1.67
N ASP A 266 20.69 0.94 1.25
CA ASP A 266 21.90 1.68 0.85
C ASP A 266 22.11 2.90 1.78
N LYS A 267 21.93 2.70 3.09
CA LYS A 267 22.05 3.78 4.08
C LYS A 267 23.40 4.47 4.01
N ARG A 268 23.41 5.78 4.28
CA ARG A 268 24.64 6.54 4.46
C ARG A 268 25.41 6.10 5.73
N ALA A 269 26.63 6.55 5.87
CA ALA A 269 27.47 6.21 7.03
C ALA A 269 26.86 6.62 8.38
N ASP A 270 26.05 7.67 8.40
CA ASP A 270 25.30 8.13 9.58
C ASP A 270 23.99 7.34 9.82
N GLY A 271 23.67 6.36 8.96
CA GLY A 271 22.43 5.57 9.03
C GLY A 271 21.22 6.20 8.37
N SER A 272 21.35 7.40 7.80
CA SER A 272 20.23 8.11 7.16
C SER A 272 19.82 7.51 5.82
N PHE A 273 18.53 7.65 5.51
CA PHE A 273 17.92 7.26 4.25
C PHE A 273 16.57 7.98 4.08
N GLU A 274 16.04 7.99 2.86
CA GLU A 274 14.78 8.65 2.55
C GLU A 274 13.75 7.75 1.87
N VAL A 275 14.14 6.57 1.41
CA VAL A 275 13.24 5.68 0.66
C VAL A 275 13.18 4.31 1.33
N LYS A 276 11.96 3.91 1.72
CA LYS A 276 11.63 2.52 2.09
C LYS A 276 10.79 1.91 0.99
N TYR A 277 11.09 0.69 0.62
CA TYR A 277 10.29 0.00 -0.39
C TYR A 277 10.14 -1.49 -0.12
N GLU A 278 9.07 -2.03 -0.67
CA GLU A 278 8.80 -3.47 -0.77
C GLU A 278 8.30 -3.80 -2.17
N SER A 279 8.96 -4.77 -2.82
CA SER A 279 8.55 -5.28 -4.12
C SER A 279 7.89 -6.64 -3.95
N TYR A 280 6.79 -6.87 -4.68
CA TYR A 280 6.22 -8.21 -4.81
C TYR A 280 6.16 -8.62 -6.28
N GLY A 281 6.88 -9.67 -6.58
CA GLY A 281 7.00 -10.29 -7.90
C GLY A 281 8.40 -10.64 -8.22
#